data_10ae45a2295e133638a80b9c65eab636
#
_entry.id   10ae45a2295e133638a80b9c65eab636
#
_cell.length_a   1.000
_cell.length_b   1.000
_cell.length_c   1.000
_cell.angle_alpha   90.00
_cell.angle_beta   90.00
_cell.angle_gamma   90.00
#
_symmetry.space_group_name_H-M   'P 1'
#
loop_
_entity.id
_entity.type
_entity.pdbx_description
1 polymer ?
#
loop_
_entity_poly.entity_id
_entity_poly.type
_entity_poly.pdbx_seq_one_letter_code
_entity_poly.pdbx_strand_id
1 'polypeptide(L)'
;MTVFTDRADAGRRLAHRMKTHRGEDVVVLGLPRGGVVVAYEVALALGAPLDVIVVRKLGVPYQPEVAMGAIGEEGVRVVDEDTVAHAGITEDELAAIERRERALLDTRVSHYRAGRERVDLTGRLALIVDDGMATGATARAACQVARRLGAARVVVAVPVASCGAIREMTDADEVYSLAAPHPFVAVGSVYDDFSPTTDEEVVVLLDLARRRDPDQPGPVARRSTDIDVAIPVPGHTVHGELHLPSHASAVVVFAHGSGSSRHSPRNRFVASVLHRAGLGTLLIDLLSPEEELDRSTVFDVVLLANRLAAATRWLHAQPDTSTCQIGYFGASTGAAAALWAASDPTLAIAAIVSRGGRPDLAASRLGRVCAPTLLIVGGADTTVVELNREAQGLLHGPNELALVPGAMHLFEEPGALAQVALLASDWFTQHLLHARVGGSALVAR
;
A
#
# COMPACT_ATOMS: atom_id res chain seq x y z
N MET A 1 9.46 7.28 -24.37
CA MET A 1 7.99 7.25 -24.50
C MET A 1 7.48 6.40 -23.35
N THR A 2 6.87 7.02 -22.36
CA THR A 2 6.30 6.33 -21.21
C THR A 2 5.17 5.41 -21.67
N VAL A 3 5.11 4.21 -21.11
CA VAL A 3 4.16 3.16 -21.49
C VAL A 3 3.14 2.94 -20.38
N PHE A 4 3.58 3.11 -19.12
CA PHE A 4 2.76 2.87 -17.92
C PHE A 4 2.69 4.12 -17.06
N THR A 5 1.52 4.39 -16.48
CA THR A 5 1.37 5.48 -15.51
C THR A 5 2.17 5.17 -14.24
N ASP A 6 2.01 3.96 -13.70
CA ASP A 6 2.67 3.46 -12.50
C ASP A 6 2.76 1.93 -12.50
N ARG A 7 3.28 1.32 -11.41
CA ARG A 7 3.38 -0.13 -11.27
C ARG A 7 2.01 -0.82 -11.19
N ALA A 8 0.99 -0.17 -10.65
CA ALA A 8 -0.34 -0.75 -10.57
C ALA A 8 -1.01 -0.80 -11.96
N ASP A 9 -0.85 0.26 -12.79
CA ASP A 9 -1.30 0.25 -14.19
C ASP A 9 -0.57 -0.83 -14.99
N ALA A 10 0.75 -0.93 -14.85
CA ALA A 10 1.55 -1.98 -15.46
C ALA A 10 1.07 -3.39 -15.04
N GLY A 11 0.78 -3.57 -13.75
CA GLY A 11 0.24 -4.81 -13.19
C GLY A 11 -1.11 -5.19 -13.77
N ARG A 12 -2.04 -4.24 -13.88
CA ARG A 12 -3.35 -4.46 -14.51
C ARG A 12 -3.24 -4.89 -15.99
N ARG A 13 -2.33 -4.26 -16.73
CA ARG A 13 -2.08 -4.65 -18.13
C ARG A 13 -1.41 -6.02 -18.24
N LEU A 14 -0.46 -6.33 -17.36
CA LEU A 14 0.18 -7.64 -17.30
C LEU A 14 -0.83 -8.73 -16.93
N ALA A 15 -1.69 -8.47 -15.96
CA ALA A 15 -2.78 -9.35 -15.54
C ALA A 15 -3.69 -9.76 -16.71
N HIS A 16 -3.96 -8.83 -17.64
CA HIS A 16 -4.74 -9.15 -18.82
C HIS A 16 -4.05 -10.20 -19.71
N ARG A 17 -2.72 -10.13 -19.82
CA ARG A 17 -1.93 -11.10 -20.57
C ARG A 17 -1.87 -12.46 -19.87
N MET A 18 -1.89 -12.47 -18.54
CA MET A 18 -1.80 -13.67 -17.71
C MET A 18 -3.13 -14.41 -17.56
N LYS A 19 -4.24 -13.92 -18.09
CA LYS A 19 -5.57 -14.57 -18.01
C LYS A 19 -5.60 -16.00 -18.54
N THR A 20 -4.65 -16.38 -19.39
CA THR A 20 -4.49 -17.76 -19.91
C THR A 20 -4.21 -18.77 -18.79
N HIS A 21 -3.64 -18.33 -17.66
CA HIS A 21 -3.34 -19.15 -16.49
C HIS A 21 -4.49 -19.19 -15.46
N ARG A 22 -5.63 -18.56 -15.76
CA ARG A 22 -6.77 -18.55 -14.85
C ARG A 22 -7.37 -19.96 -14.73
N GLY A 23 -7.48 -20.45 -13.50
CA GLY A 23 -7.98 -21.82 -13.22
C GLY A 23 -6.87 -22.87 -13.15
N GLU A 24 -5.61 -22.53 -13.45
CA GLU A 24 -4.46 -23.36 -13.09
C GLU A 24 -4.17 -23.22 -11.59
N ASP A 25 -3.48 -24.21 -11.02
CA ASP A 25 -3.00 -24.11 -9.62
C ASP A 25 -1.74 -23.24 -9.54
N VAL A 26 -1.97 -21.91 -9.59
CA VAL A 26 -0.93 -20.87 -9.66
C VAL A 26 -0.67 -20.27 -8.28
N VAL A 27 0.59 -20.02 -7.97
CA VAL A 27 1.01 -19.07 -6.92
C VAL A 27 1.73 -17.90 -7.58
N VAL A 28 1.24 -16.70 -7.36
CA VAL A 28 1.91 -15.47 -7.84
C VAL A 28 2.95 -15.05 -6.83
N LEU A 29 4.20 -14.91 -7.28
CA LEU A 29 5.35 -14.59 -6.46
C LEU A 29 5.93 -13.23 -6.88
N GLY A 30 5.72 -12.20 -6.05
CA GLY A 30 6.30 -10.88 -6.31
C GLY A 30 7.74 -10.78 -5.87
N LEU A 31 8.61 -10.25 -6.73
CA LEU A 31 9.98 -9.88 -6.33
C LEU A 31 9.97 -8.55 -5.56
N PRO A 32 10.35 -8.53 -4.28
CA PRO A 32 10.37 -7.29 -3.52
C PRO A 32 11.42 -6.30 -4.04
N ARG A 33 11.10 -4.99 -4.08
CA ARG A 33 9.87 -4.40 -3.57
C ARG A 33 8.86 -4.13 -4.69
N GLY A 34 9.27 -3.44 -5.77
CA GLY A 34 8.40 -2.96 -6.85
C GLY A 34 7.58 -4.04 -7.55
N GLY A 35 8.17 -5.24 -7.71
CA GLY A 35 7.49 -6.38 -8.32
C GLY A 35 6.25 -6.85 -7.55
N VAL A 36 6.18 -6.62 -6.24
CA VAL A 36 5.00 -7.00 -5.43
C VAL A 36 3.77 -6.15 -5.79
N VAL A 37 3.95 -4.88 -6.15
CA VAL A 37 2.84 -4.01 -6.59
C VAL A 37 2.23 -4.56 -7.89
N VAL A 38 3.08 -4.94 -8.83
CA VAL A 38 2.67 -5.55 -10.11
C VAL A 38 2.02 -6.92 -9.89
N ALA A 39 2.67 -7.75 -9.04
CA ALA A 39 2.20 -9.11 -8.69
C ALA A 39 0.81 -9.10 -8.02
N TYR A 40 0.54 -8.10 -7.19
CA TYR A 40 -0.76 -7.93 -6.53
C TYR A 40 -1.90 -7.82 -7.55
N GLU A 41 -1.76 -6.98 -8.56
CA GLU A 41 -2.77 -6.81 -9.62
C GLU A 41 -2.95 -8.10 -10.44
N VAL A 42 -1.85 -8.82 -10.70
CA VAL A 42 -1.89 -10.11 -11.40
C VAL A 42 -2.61 -11.17 -10.56
N ALA A 43 -2.27 -11.28 -9.27
CA ALA A 43 -2.91 -12.22 -8.34
C ALA A 43 -4.41 -11.98 -8.22
N LEU A 44 -4.82 -10.69 -8.12
CA LEU A 44 -6.22 -10.28 -8.10
C LEU A 44 -6.98 -10.76 -9.33
N ALA A 45 -6.41 -10.58 -10.52
CA ALA A 45 -7.08 -10.92 -11.77
C ALA A 45 -7.18 -12.43 -12.01
N LEU A 46 -6.20 -13.19 -11.50
CA LEU A 46 -6.20 -14.65 -11.61
C LEU A 46 -7.05 -15.32 -10.52
N GLY A 47 -7.34 -14.63 -9.41
CA GLY A 47 -7.91 -15.24 -8.20
C GLY A 47 -6.91 -16.17 -7.51
N ALA A 48 -5.60 -15.92 -7.69
CA ALA A 48 -4.52 -16.76 -7.20
C ALA A 48 -3.92 -16.23 -5.90
N PRO A 49 -3.35 -17.07 -5.03
CA PRO A 49 -2.58 -16.63 -3.89
C PRO A 49 -1.40 -15.76 -4.31
N LEU A 50 -1.16 -14.67 -3.54
CA LEU A 50 0.01 -13.83 -3.65
C LEU A 50 0.97 -14.12 -2.52
N ASP A 51 2.25 -14.29 -2.85
CA ASP A 51 3.33 -14.32 -1.89
C ASP A 51 4.56 -13.57 -2.43
N VAL A 52 5.58 -13.37 -1.60
CA VAL A 52 6.88 -12.87 -2.03
C VAL A 52 7.84 -14.04 -2.26
N ILE A 53 8.79 -13.85 -3.15
CA ILE A 53 9.97 -14.70 -3.23
C ILE A 53 11.19 -13.83 -2.95
N VAL A 54 11.80 -14.03 -1.77
CA VAL A 54 12.97 -13.26 -1.36
C VAL A 54 14.20 -14.02 -1.74
N VAL A 55 15.01 -13.43 -2.60
CA VAL A 55 16.25 -14.02 -3.09
C VAL A 55 17.40 -13.03 -2.94
N ARG A 56 18.61 -13.56 -2.78
CA ARG A 56 19.85 -12.80 -2.78
C ARG A 56 20.83 -13.45 -3.74
N LYS A 57 21.32 -12.63 -4.65
CA LYS A 57 22.39 -13.01 -5.58
C LYS A 57 23.71 -13.17 -4.82
N LEU A 58 24.43 -14.24 -5.04
CA LEU A 58 25.81 -14.40 -4.63
C LEU A 58 26.70 -13.87 -5.75
N GLY A 59 27.11 -12.61 -5.64
CA GLY A 59 27.95 -11.93 -6.66
C GLY A 59 29.42 -12.23 -6.46
N VAL A 60 30.17 -12.30 -7.56
CA VAL A 60 31.64 -12.37 -7.52
C VAL A 60 32.18 -11.08 -6.87
N PRO A 61 33.08 -11.13 -5.86
CA PRO A 61 33.51 -9.98 -5.07
C PRO A 61 34.00 -8.77 -5.88
N TYR A 62 34.73 -9.00 -6.94
CA TYR A 62 35.31 -7.97 -7.80
C TYR A 62 34.45 -7.66 -9.04
N GLN A 63 33.37 -8.43 -9.26
CA GLN A 63 32.37 -8.21 -10.30
C GLN A 63 30.97 -8.53 -9.78
N PRO A 64 30.39 -7.70 -8.91
CA PRO A 64 29.12 -8.02 -8.22
C PRO A 64 27.92 -8.28 -9.15
N GLU A 65 28.01 -7.83 -10.41
CA GLU A 65 26.98 -8.10 -11.42
C GLU A 65 27.01 -9.54 -11.96
N VAL A 66 28.17 -10.22 -11.86
CA VAL A 66 28.31 -11.64 -12.22
C VAL A 66 27.84 -12.48 -11.03
N ALA A 67 26.74 -13.21 -11.23
CA ALA A 67 26.21 -14.10 -10.19
C ALA A 67 26.87 -15.46 -10.28
N MET A 68 27.50 -15.89 -9.18
CA MET A 68 27.99 -17.26 -8.98
C MET A 68 27.00 -18.14 -8.23
N GLY A 69 25.79 -17.63 -7.98
CA GLY A 69 24.71 -18.37 -7.34
C GLY A 69 23.65 -17.48 -6.75
N ALA A 70 22.75 -18.11 -6.01
CA ALA A 70 21.65 -17.47 -5.29
C ALA A 70 21.33 -18.21 -4.01
N ILE A 71 20.82 -17.47 -3.05
CA ILE A 71 20.21 -18.02 -1.84
C ILE A 71 18.77 -17.54 -1.71
N GLY A 72 17.92 -18.37 -1.14
CA GLY A 72 16.52 -18.09 -0.85
C GLY A 72 16.14 -18.48 0.57
N GLU A 73 14.86 -18.35 0.85
CA GLU A 73 14.25 -18.76 2.11
C GLU A 73 14.47 -20.26 2.37
N GLU A 74 14.24 -20.69 3.63
CA GLU A 74 14.31 -22.11 4.06
C GLU A 74 15.65 -22.80 3.74
N GLY A 75 16.75 -22.05 3.75
CA GLY A 75 18.08 -22.59 3.50
C GLY A 75 18.37 -22.90 2.03
N VAL A 76 17.49 -22.54 1.12
CA VAL A 76 17.73 -22.78 -0.31
C VAL A 76 19.02 -22.12 -0.75
N ARG A 77 19.84 -22.90 -1.44
CA ARG A 77 21.16 -22.52 -1.98
C ARG A 77 21.32 -23.12 -3.38
N VAL A 78 21.68 -22.26 -4.32
CA VAL A 78 22.07 -22.65 -5.67
C VAL A 78 23.42 -22.03 -5.97
N VAL A 79 24.35 -22.81 -6.44
CA VAL A 79 25.71 -22.37 -6.80
C VAL A 79 26.02 -22.83 -8.21
N ASP A 80 26.62 -21.96 -8.99
CA ASP A 80 27.20 -22.22 -10.30
C ASP A 80 28.68 -22.51 -10.11
N GLU A 81 29.02 -23.80 -10.01
CA GLU A 81 30.37 -24.28 -9.75
C GLU A 81 31.35 -23.85 -10.85
N ASP A 82 30.90 -23.76 -12.11
CA ASP A 82 31.74 -23.32 -13.21
C ASP A 82 32.11 -21.84 -13.06
N THR A 83 31.14 -20.98 -12.71
CA THR A 83 31.40 -19.56 -12.44
C THR A 83 32.33 -19.39 -11.24
N VAL A 84 32.14 -20.14 -10.16
CA VAL A 84 33.00 -20.11 -8.96
C VAL A 84 34.45 -20.50 -9.31
N ALA A 85 34.61 -21.58 -10.08
CA ALA A 85 35.91 -22.04 -10.49
C ALA A 85 36.61 -21.02 -11.42
N HIS A 86 35.93 -20.48 -12.42
CA HIS A 86 36.49 -19.48 -13.32
C HIS A 86 36.86 -18.16 -12.62
N ALA A 87 36.08 -17.77 -11.62
CA ALA A 87 36.36 -16.59 -10.81
C ALA A 87 37.45 -16.81 -9.77
N GLY A 88 37.92 -18.05 -9.58
CA GLY A 88 38.98 -18.40 -8.61
C GLY A 88 38.55 -18.20 -7.15
N ILE A 89 37.26 -18.31 -6.86
CA ILE A 89 36.68 -18.10 -5.52
C ILE A 89 36.90 -19.40 -4.70
N THR A 90 37.48 -19.24 -3.54
CA THR A 90 37.67 -20.35 -2.59
C THR A 90 36.37 -20.68 -1.85
N GLU A 91 36.27 -21.89 -1.30
CA GLU A 91 35.12 -22.28 -0.48
C GLU A 91 34.92 -21.35 0.73
N ASP A 92 36.00 -20.90 1.38
CA ASP A 92 35.95 -20.00 2.53
C ASP A 92 35.39 -18.59 2.14
N GLU A 93 35.82 -18.08 0.98
CA GLU A 93 35.29 -16.81 0.43
C GLU A 93 33.81 -16.92 0.06
N LEU A 94 33.44 -18.01 -0.62
CA LEU A 94 32.04 -18.27 -0.95
C LEU A 94 31.16 -18.36 0.29
N ALA A 95 31.62 -19.11 1.30
CA ALA A 95 30.94 -19.25 2.58
C ALA A 95 30.83 -17.91 3.34
N ALA A 96 31.84 -17.05 3.25
CA ALA A 96 31.79 -15.71 3.87
C ALA A 96 30.74 -14.80 3.19
N ILE A 97 30.71 -14.83 1.85
CA ILE A 97 29.70 -14.09 1.05
C ILE A 97 28.30 -14.61 1.39
N GLU A 98 28.11 -15.92 1.39
CA GLU A 98 26.83 -16.53 1.70
C GLU A 98 26.34 -16.15 3.10
N ARG A 99 27.17 -16.21 4.12
CA ARG A 99 26.79 -15.79 5.49
C ARG A 99 26.31 -14.35 5.53
N ARG A 100 27.01 -13.43 4.85
CA ARG A 100 26.63 -12.02 4.80
C ARG A 100 25.28 -11.82 4.10
N GLU A 101 25.10 -12.42 2.92
CA GLU A 101 23.89 -12.29 2.14
C GLU A 101 22.70 -12.98 2.82
N ARG A 102 22.93 -14.10 3.55
CA ARG A 102 21.90 -14.78 4.33
C ARG A 102 21.38 -13.93 5.47
N ALA A 103 22.25 -13.27 6.22
CA ALA A 103 21.81 -12.35 7.29
C ALA A 103 20.89 -11.22 6.75
N LEU A 104 21.23 -10.69 5.57
CA LEU A 104 20.39 -9.67 4.90
C LEU A 104 19.07 -10.26 4.38
N LEU A 105 19.09 -11.49 3.87
CA LEU A 105 17.91 -12.20 3.41
C LEU A 105 16.95 -12.47 4.59
N ASP A 106 17.47 -13.02 5.69
CA ASP A 106 16.69 -13.38 6.88
C ASP A 106 16.00 -12.15 7.50
N THR A 107 16.68 -11.00 7.51
CA THR A 107 16.11 -9.74 7.95
C THR A 107 14.92 -9.33 7.08
N ARG A 108 15.03 -9.43 5.75
CA ARG A 108 13.94 -9.11 4.81
C ARG A 108 12.79 -10.10 4.90
N VAL A 109 13.12 -11.41 4.97
CA VAL A 109 12.10 -12.46 5.13
C VAL A 109 11.29 -12.22 6.38
N SER A 110 11.94 -11.99 7.52
CA SER A 110 11.28 -11.71 8.80
C SER A 110 10.35 -10.51 8.69
N HIS A 111 10.78 -9.46 8.01
CA HIS A 111 9.98 -8.26 7.80
C HIS A 111 8.73 -8.53 6.96
N TYR A 112 8.87 -9.14 5.77
CA TYR A 112 7.72 -9.39 4.88
C TYR A 112 6.81 -10.50 5.38
N ARG A 113 7.38 -11.51 6.04
CA ARG A 113 6.60 -12.61 6.61
C ARG A 113 5.82 -12.19 7.86
N ALA A 114 6.39 -11.36 8.74
CA ALA A 114 5.75 -10.95 9.99
C ALA A 114 5.10 -12.12 10.76
N GLY A 115 5.81 -13.26 10.85
CA GLY A 115 5.32 -14.51 11.47
C GLY A 115 4.39 -15.38 10.60
N ARG A 116 4.20 -15.04 9.32
CA ARG A 116 3.35 -15.80 8.37
C ARG A 116 4.14 -16.89 7.68
N GLU A 117 3.50 -18.03 7.48
CA GLU A 117 4.06 -19.10 6.67
C GLU A 117 4.06 -18.75 5.18
N ARG A 118 5.03 -19.28 4.45
CA ARG A 118 5.10 -19.19 3.00
C ARG A 118 3.99 -20.03 2.35
N VAL A 119 3.49 -19.58 1.21
CA VAL A 119 2.58 -20.39 0.39
C VAL A 119 3.36 -21.57 -0.21
N ASP A 120 2.85 -22.78 -0.06
CA ASP A 120 3.49 -23.98 -0.61
C ASP A 120 3.51 -23.95 -2.14
N LEU A 121 4.66 -24.27 -2.74
CA LEU A 121 4.87 -24.30 -4.19
C LEU A 121 4.89 -25.72 -4.76
N THR A 122 4.83 -26.74 -3.90
CA THR A 122 5.01 -28.14 -4.31
C THR A 122 3.97 -28.56 -5.34
N GLY A 123 4.45 -28.93 -6.51
CA GLY A 123 3.61 -29.39 -7.64
C GLY A 123 2.83 -28.28 -8.38
N ARG A 124 3.00 -27.02 -7.98
CA ARG A 124 2.23 -25.86 -8.49
C ARG A 124 3.00 -25.08 -9.54
N LEU A 125 2.29 -24.20 -10.25
CA LEU A 125 2.89 -23.20 -11.12
C LEU A 125 3.31 -21.98 -10.28
N ALA A 126 4.61 -21.68 -10.27
CA ALA A 126 5.15 -20.44 -9.72
C ALA A 126 5.20 -19.35 -10.79
N LEU A 127 4.35 -18.32 -10.66
CA LEU A 127 4.34 -17.16 -11.55
C LEU A 127 5.14 -16.04 -10.89
N ILE A 128 6.40 -15.89 -11.29
CA ILE A 128 7.32 -14.87 -10.77
C ILE A 128 7.08 -13.56 -11.48
N VAL A 129 6.82 -12.51 -10.72
CA VAL A 129 6.48 -11.18 -11.24
C VAL A 129 7.43 -10.13 -10.66
N ASP A 130 7.94 -9.26 -11.55
CA ASP A 130 8.73 -8.08 -11.18
C ASP A 130 8.21 -6.84 -11.91
N ASP A 131 8.67 -5.64 -11.50
CA ASP A 131 8.30 -4.36 -12.16
C ASP A 131 9.08 -4.13 -13.47
N GLY A 132 10.12 -4.91 -13.72
CA GLY A 132 10.85 -4.95 -14.97
C GLY A 132 12.14 -5.74 -14.87
N MET A 133 12.67 -6.11 -16.03
CA MET A 133 13.83 -6.99 -16.12
C MET A 133 14.92 -6.38 -17.01
N ALA A 134 16.00 -5.86 -16.39
CA ALA A 134 17.14 -5.30 -17.11
C ALA A 134 18.14 -6.39 -17.52
N THR A 135 18.73 -7.11 -16.57
CA THR A 135 19.69 -8.20 -16.79
C THR A 135 19.10 -9.59 -16.55
N GLY A 136 17.95 -9.67 -15.85
CA GLY A 136 17.33 -10.93 -15.48
C GLY A 136 17.99 -11.68 -14.31
N ALA A 137 19.07 -11.17 -13.74
CA ALA A 137 19.82 -11.88 -12.69
C ALA A 137 18.97 -12.22 -11.45
N THR A 138 18.14 -11.29 -10.98
CA THR A 138 17.22 -11.52 -9.84
C THR A 138 16.14 -12.52 -10.20
N ALA A 139 15.55 -12.40 -11.38
CA ALA A 139 14.50 -13.32 -11.84
C ALA A 139 15.05 -14.75 -12.02
N ARG A 140 16.26 -14.92 -12.58
CA ARG A 140 16.94 -16.23 -12.64
C ARG A 140 17.14 -16.85 -11.26
N ALA A 141 17.65 -16.06 -10.30
CA ALA A 141 17.79 -16.51 -8.93
C ALA A 141 16.44 -16.96 -8.33
N ALA A 142 15.39 -16.22 -8.58
CA ALA A 142 14.03 -16.56 -8.12
C ALA A 142 13.50 -17.84 -8.78
N CYS A 143 13.73 -18.05 -10.07
CA CYS A 143 13.37 -19.30 -10.77
C CYS A 143 14.04 -20.51 -10.12
N GLN A 144 15.35 -20.42 -9.86
CA GLN A 144 16.12 -21.50 -9.24
C GLN A 144 15.62 -21.79 -7.83
N VAL A 145 15.33 -20.74 -7.04
CA VAL A 145 14.77 -20.90 -5.69
C VAL A 145 13.36 -21.51 -5.75
N ALA A 146 12.47 -21.04 -6.63
CA ALA A 146 11.13 -21.58 -6.76
C ALA A 146 11.14 -23.08 -7.14
N ARG A 147 12.05 -23.49 -8.02
CA ARG A 147 12.23 -24.92 -8.36
C ARG A 147 12.69 -25.75 -7.16
N ARG A 148 13.65 -25.24 -6.38
CA ARG A 148 14.12 -25.89 -5.14
C ARG A 148 13.02 -26.01 -4.09
N LEU A 149 12.07 -25.06 -4.09
CA LEU A 149 10.87 -25.09 -3.24
C LEU A 149 9.74 -25.96 -3.79
N GLY A 150 9.99 -26.74 -4.85
CA GLY A 150 9.07 -27.75 -5.37
C GLY A 150 8.14 -27.31 -6.47
N ALA A 151 8.30 -26.11 -7.05
CA ALA A 151 7.49 -25.67 -8.16
C ALA A 151 7.61 -26.61 -9.36
N ALA A 152 6.48 -27.13 -9.88
CA ALA A 152 6.47 -28.01 -11.06
C ALA A 152 6.73 -27.22 -12.35
N ARG A 153 6.29 -25.98 -12.41
CA ARG A 153 6.47 -25.07 -13.56
C ARG A 153 6.79 -23.66 -13.05
N VAL A 154 7.67 -22.96 -13.75
CA VAL A 154 8.09 -21.61 -13.40
C VAL A 154 7.92 -20.68 -14.59
N VAL A 155 7.12 -19.65 -14.41
CA VAL A 155 6.85 -18.62 -15.43
C VAL A 155 7.31 -17.27 -14.90
N VAL A 156 7.98 -16.49 -15.74
CA VAL A 156 8.37 -15.11 -15.44
C VAL A 156 7.49 -14.16 -16.23
N ALA A 157 6.90 -13.17 -15.54
CA ALA A 157 6.08 -12.16 -16.17
C ALA A 157 6.45 -10.77 -15.67
N VAL A 158 6.79 -9.86 -16.60
CA VAL A 158 7.20 -8.49 -16.29
C VAL A 158 6.56 -7.49 -17.26
N PRO A 159 6.28 -6.24 -16.84
CA PRO A 159 5.79 -5.21 -17.74
C PRO A 159 6.81 -4.83 -18.83
N VAL A 160 8.10 -4.80 -18.48
CA VAL A 160 9.17 -4.43 -19.40
C VAL A 160 10.41 -5.28 -19.20
N ALA A 161 11.05 -5.66 -20.30
CA ALA A 161 12.33 -6.39 -20.25
C ALA A 161 13.26 -5.96 -21.36
N SER A 162 14.59 -6.08 -21.13
CA SER A 162 15.55 -6.02 -22.22
C SER A 162 15.47 -7.28 -23.10
N CYS A 163 15.71 -7.13 -24.41
CA CYS A 163 15.77 -8.26 -25.32
C CYS A 163 16.84 -9.30 -24.94
N GLY A 164 17.95 -8.85 -24.31
CA GLY A 164 19.00 -9.70 -23.79
C GLY A 164 18.48 -10.59 -22.66
N ALA A 165 17.88 -9.97 -21.64
CA ALA A 165 17.37 -10.68 -20.49
C ALA A 165 16.30 -11.73 -20.84
N ILE A 166 15.43 -11.43 -21.82
CA ILE A 166 14.45 -12.41 -22.31
C ILE A 166 15.13 -13.63 -22.92
N ARG A 167 16.13 -13.41 -23.79
CA ARG A 167 16.84 -14.52 -24.48
C ARG A 167 17.67 -15.39 -23.53
N GLU A 168 18.20 -14.77 -22.47
CA GLU A 168 19.08 -15.42 -21.51
C GLU A 168 18.33 -16.07 -20.33
N MET A 169 16.99 -15.94 -20.30
CA MET A 169 16.16 -16.50 -19.22
C MET A 169 15.85 -17.98 -19.48
N THR A 170 16.84 -18.83 -19.30
CA THR A 170 16.73 -20.28 -19.49
C THR A 170 16.20 -21.03 -18.25
N ASP A 171 16.17 -20.38 -17.10
CA ASP A 171 15.69 -20.95 -15.83
C ASP A 171 14.16 -20.98 -15.71
N ALA A 172 13.43 -20.20 -16.55
CA ALA A 172 11.99 -20.21 -16.62
C ALA A 172 11.48 -21.09 -17.78
N ASP A 173 10.31 -21.72 -17.62
CA ASP A 173 9.65 -22.47 -18.70
C ASP A 173 9.05 -21.50 -19.74
N GLU A 174 8.57 -20.34 -19.28
CA GLU A 174 8.02 -19.29 -20.13
C GLU A 174 8.39 -17.90 -19.58
N VAL A 175 8.53 -16.95 -20.51
CA VAL A 175 8.78 -15.53 -20.19
C VAL A 175 7.80 -14.63 -20.91
N TYR A 176 7.09 -13.80 -20.15
CA TYR A 176 6.18 -12.79 -20.68
C TYR A 176 6.67 -11.38 -20.40
N SER A 177 6.70 -10.54 -21.42
CA SER A 177 6.92 -9.10 -21.29
C SER A 177 5.92 -8.35 -22.14
N LEU A 178 5.38 -7.24 -21.62
CA LEU A 178 4.46 -6.37 -22.37
C LEU A 178 5.23 -5.45 -23.31
N ALA A 179 6.44 -5.04 -22.93
CA ALA A 179 7.29 -4.18 -23.72
C ALA A 179 8.77 -4.64 -23.68
N ALA A 180 9.44 -4.56 -24.84
CA ALA A 180 10.87 -4.82 -24.97
C ALA A 180 11.51 -3.69 -25.79
N PRO A 181 11.68 -2.48 -25.22
CA PRO A 181 12.18 -1.31 -25.92
C PRO A 181 13.63 -1.51 -26.40
N HIS A 182 13.94 -0.92 -27.55
CA HIS A 182 15.30 -0.89 -28.06
C HIS A 182 15.64 0.55 -28.54
N PRO A 183 16.66 1.22 -27.98
CA PRO A 183 17.53 0.74 -26.90
C PRO A 183 16.80 0.64 -25.55
N PHE A 184 17.20 -0.33 -24.72
CA PHE A 184 16.74 -0.44 -23.34
C PHE A 184 17.61 0.45 -22.46
N VAL A 185 17.02 1.46 -21.83
CA VAL A 185 17.75 2.41 -20.99
C VAL A 185 17.72 1.97 -19.51
N ALA A 186 16.52 1.85 -18.96
CA ALA A 186 16.30 1.40 -17.58
C ALA A 186 14.82 0.99 -17.41
N VAL A 187 14.50 0.18 -16.40
CA VAL A 187 13.12 -0.21 -16.07
C VAL A 187 12.24 1.02 -15.86
N GLY A 188 12.69 1.98 -15.05
CA GLY A 188 11.91 3.17 -14.72
C GLY A 188 11.60 4.11 -15.90
N SER A 189 12.33 3.99 -17.01
CA SER A 189 12.15 4.88 -18.17
C SER A 189 10.82 4.69 -18.92
N VAL A 190 10.10 3.63 -18.65
CA VAL A 190 8.79 3.34 -19.24
C VAL A 190 7.61 3.67 -18.32
N TYR A 191 7.87 4.21 -17.13
CA TYR A 191 6.89 4.63 -16.15
C TYR A 191 6.83 6.15 -16.02
N ASP A 192 5.63 6.72 -15.87
CA ASP A 192 5.46 8.13 -15.53
C ASP A 192 5.80 8.36 -14.05
N ASP A 193 5.28 7.49 -13.17
CA ASP A 193 5.65 7.43 -11.76
C ASP A 193 6.38 6.10 -11.45
N PHE A 194 7.66 6.20 -11.09
CA PHE A 194 8.49 5.08 -10.65
C PHE A 194 9.02 5.30 -9.23
N SER A 195 8.26 5.99 -8.39
CA SER A 195 8.60 6.24 -6.99
C SER A 195 8.93 4.94 -6.24
N PRO A 196 9.91 4.95 -5.33
CA PRO A 196 10.30 3.75 -4.60
C PRO A 196 9.14 3.15 -3.80
N THR A 197 8.86 1.86 -4.00
CA THR A 197 7.96 1.07 -3.15
C THR A 197 8.61 0.84 -1.80
N THR A 198 7.87 1.04 -0.71
CA THR A 198 8.36 0.81 0.65
C THR A 198 8.16 -0.64 1.10
N ASP A 199 8.87 -1.03 2.16
CA ASP A 199 8.70 -2.37 2.74
C ASP A 199 7.30 -2.51 3.39
N GLU A 200 6.75 -1.42 3.95
CA GLU A 200 5.40 -1.36 4.50
C GLU A 200 4.33 -1.59 3.43
N GLU A 201 4.54 -1.02 2.24
CA GLU A 201 3.62 -1.23 1.11
C GLU A 201 3.59 -2.71 0.70
N VAL A 202 4.74 -3.37 0.67
CA VAL A 202 4.83 -4.82 0.40
C VAL A 202 4.01 -5.61 1.42
N VAL A 203 4.19 -5.33 2.73
CA VAL A 203 3.46 -6.01 3.80
C VAL A 203 1.95 -5.83 3.67
N VAL A 204 1.49 -4.60 3.38
CA VAL A 204 0.06 -4.29 3.17
C VAL A 204 -0.51 -5.07 1.99
N LEU A 205 0.20 -5.10 0.86
CA LEU A 205 -0.28 -5.80 -0.33
C LEU A 205 -0.43 -7.30 -0.11
N LEU A 206 0.52 -7.91 0.60
CA LEU A 206 0.45 -9.32 0.99
C LEU A 206 -0.74 -9.59 1.92
N ASP A 207 -1.01 -8.68 2.86
CA ASP A 207 -2.13 -8.82 3.79
C ASP A 207 -3.48 -8.65 3.08
N LEU A 208 -3.62 -7.62 2.24
CA LEU A 208 -4.84 -7.40 1.44
C LEU A 208 -5.15 -8.59 0.51
N ALA A 209 -4.11 -9.17 -0.11
CA ALA A 209 -4.29 -10.33 -0.97
C ALA A 209 -4.81 -11.57 -0.21
N ARG A 210 -4.39 -11.75 1.05
CA ARG A 210 -4.82 -12.88 1.91
C ARG A 210 -6.22 -12.73 2.48
N ARG A 211 -6.62 -11.49 2.82
CA ARG A 211 -7.95 -11.21 3.39
C ARG A 211 -9.07 -11.33 2.37
N ARG A 212 -8.72 -11.41 1.11
CA ARG A 212 -9.68 -11.47 0.04
C ARG A 212 -10.35 -12.84 -0.01
N ASP A 213 -11.68 -12.83 -0.08
CA ASP A 213 -12.48 -14.00 -0.44
C ASP A 213 -12.19 -14.38 -1.90
N PRO A 214 -11.69 -15.59 -2.18
CA PRO A 214 -11.41 -16.06 -3.54
C PRO A 214 -12.64 -16.03 -4.45
N ASP A 215 -13.84 -16.16 -3.90
CA ASP A 215 -15.09 -16.20 -4.63
C ASP A 215 -15.66 -14.80 -4.97
N GLN A 216 -15.11 -13.74 -4.39
CA GLN A 216 -15.49 -12.38 -4.79
C GLN A 216 -14.74 -11.95 -6.06
N PRO A 217 -15.44 -11.54 -7.12
CA PRO A 217 -14.80 -10.97 -8.29
C PRO A 217 -13.96 -9.78 -7.85
N GLY A 218 -12.67 -9.77 -8.25
CA GLY A 218 -11.78 -8.67 -7.97
C GLY A 218 -12.39 -7.36 -8.45
N PRO A 219 -12.03 -6.23 -7.83
CA PRO A 219 -12.41 -4.95 -8.38
C PRO A 219 -11.96 -4.94 -9.84
N VAL A 220 -12.94 -4.92 -10.73
CA VAL A 220 -12.71 -4.68 -12.16
C VAL A 220 -11.84 -3.43 -12.20
N ALA A 221 -10.77 -3.44 -13.02
CA ALA A 221 -9.85 -2.33 -13.17
C ALA A 221 -10.68 -1.04 -13.37
N ARG A 222 -10.92 -0.33 -12.27
CA ARG A 222 -11.72 0.89 -12.28
C ARG A 222 -10.80 1.98 -12.78
N ARG A 223 -11.18 2.66 -13.85
CA ARG A 223 -10.53 3.92 -14.21
C ARG A 223 -10.64 4.84 -12.99
N SER A 224 -9.55 5.39 -12.54
CA SER A 224 -9.52 6.44 -11.52
C SER A 224 -9.19 7.77 -12.19
N THR A 225 -9.64 8.83 -11.59
CA THR A 225 -9.30 10.18 -12.01
C THR A 225 -8.59 10.87 -10.85
N ASP A 226 -7.40 11.39 -11.10
CA ASP A 226 -6.63 12.20 -10.17
C ASP A 226 -6.76 13.65 -10.60
N ILE A 227 -7.21 14.53 -9.70
CA ILE A 227 -7.51 15.93 -10.00
C ILE A 227 -6.92 16.81 -8.89
N ASP A 228 -6.09 17.79 -9.27
CA ASP A 228 -5.77 18.91 -8.39
C ASP A 228 -6.99 19.82 -8.25
N VAL A 229 -7.37 20.10 -7.01
CA VAL A 229 -8.54 20.91 -6.69
C VAL A 229 -8.17 22.15 -5.89
N ALA A 230 -8.93 23.23 -6.14
CA ALA A 230 -8.85 24.48 -5.41
C ALA A 230 -10.23 24.77 -4.78
N ILE A 231 -10.31 24.66 -3.47
CA ILE A 231 -11.55 24.76 -2.70
C ILE A 231 -11.63 26.15 -2.08
N PRO A 232 -12.59 26.99 -2.48
CA PRO A 232 -12.76 28.32 -1.91
C PRO A 232 -13.24 28.23 -0.45
N VAL A 233 -12.57 28.90 0.44
CA VAL A 233 -12.96 29.11 1.84
C VAL A 233 -12.94 30.61 2.16
N PRO A 234 -13.61 31.07 3.21
CA PRO A 234 -13.58 32.49 3.57
C PRO A 234 -12.15 33.02 3.72
N GLY A 235 -11.78 33.99 2.87
CA GLY A 235 -10.46 34.66 2.89
C GLY A 235 -9.28 33.82 2.38
N HIS A 236 -9.50 32.59 1.90
CA HIS A 236 -8.42 31.70 1.48
C HIS A 236 -8.88 30.68 0.41
N THR A 237 -7.91 29.97 -0.17
CA THR A 237 -8.18 28.80 -1.04
C THR A 237 -7.42 27.60 -0.48
N VAL A 238 -8.14 26.53 -0.17
CA VAL A 238 -7.57 25.24 0.23
C VAL A 238 -7.24 24.45 -1.02
N HIS A 239 -5.99 24.04 -1.16
CA HIS A 239 -5.56 23.16 -2.25
C HIS A 239 -5.64 21.70 -1.85
N GLY A 240 -5.97 20.83 -2.80
CA GLY A 240 -6.09 19.39 -2.55
C GLY A 240 -5.83 18.53 -3.77
N GLU A 241 -5.62 17.24 -3.52
CA GLU A 241 -5.54 16.18 -4.52
C GLU A 241 -6.74 15.25 -4.32
N LEU A 242 -7.64 15.18 -5.29
CA LEU A 242 -8.84 14.33 -5.28
C LEU A 242 -8.58 13.11 -6.16
N HIS A 243 -8.60 11.93 -5.56
CA HIS A 243 -8.60 10.65 -6.27
C HIS A 243 -9.99 10.03 -6.23
N LEU A 244 -10.57 9.74 -7.41
CA LEU A 244 -11.88 9.13 -7.54
C LEU A 244 -11.80 7.85 -8.38
N PRO A 245 -12.05 6.67 -7.80
CA PRO A 245 -12.36 5.47 -8.57
C PRO A 245 -13.66 5.67 -9.38
N SER A 246 -13.76 5.09 -10.57
CA SER A 246 -15.03 5.11 -11.31
C SER A 246 -16.16 4.53 -10.46
N HIS A 247 -17.28 5.26 -10.38
CA HIS A 247 -18.42 4.93 -9.51
C HIS A 247 -18.08 4.90 -8.01
N ALA A 248 -17.24 5.83 -7.55
CA ALA A 248 -16.99 5.98 -6.12
C ALA A 248 -18.30 6.23 -5.37
N SER A 249 -18.56 5.45 -4.33
CA SER A 249 -19.71 5.63 -3.44
C SER A 249 -19.34 6.32 -2.13
N ALA A 250 -18.05 6.50 -1.89
CA ALA A 250 -17.53 7.15 -0.69
C ALA A 250 -16.20 7.85 -0.95
N VAL A 251 -15.95 8.94 -0.22
CA VAL A 251 -14.70 9.71 -0.25
C VAL A 251 -14.23 9.94 1.17
N VAL A 252 -12.94 9.66 1.43
CA VAL A 252 -12.29 9.94 2.70
C VAL A 252 -11.46 11.23 2.57
N VAL A 253 -11.78 12.23 3.38
CA VAL A 253 -11.06 13.51 3.42
C VAL A 253 -9.97 13.43 4.48
N PHE A 254 -8.73 13.77 4.08
CA PHE A 254 -7.56 13.70 4.94
C PHE A 254 -7.27 15.05 5.59
N ALA A 255 -7.30 15.08 6.92
CA ALA A 255 -6.90 16.21 7.74
C ALA A 255 -5.49 15.95 8.31
N HIS A 256 -4.49 16.62 7.76
CA HIS A 256 -3.11 16.46 8.19
C HIS A 256 -2.83 17.10 9.56
N GLY A 257 -1.78 16.63 10.24
CA GLY A 257 -1.29 17.24 11.48
C GLY A 257 -0.39 18.46 11.23
N SER A 258 0.05 19.09 12.32
CA SER A 258 0.99 20.21 12.29
C SER A 258 2.31 19.84 11.59
N GLY A 259 2.84 20.76 10.76
CA GLY A 259 4.06 20.55 9.98
C GLY A 259 3.95 19.48 8.90
N SER A 260 2.74 19.19 8.42
CA SER A 260 2.43 18.22 7.37
C SER A 260 1.55 18.87 6.29
N SER A 261 1.41 18.24 5.14
CA SER A 261 0.61 18.71 4.01
C SER A 261 -0.08 17.56 3.27
N ARG A 262 -0.83 17.88 2.20
CA ARG A 262 -1.36 16.88 1.27
C ARG A 262 -0.28 15.97 0.66
N HIS A 263 0.98 16.42 0.64
CA HIS A 263 2.12 15.65 0.13
C HIS A 263 2.77 14.72 1.17
N SER A 264 2.20 14.62 2.38
CA SER A 264 2.71 13.73 3.43
C SER A 264 2.85 12.29 2.92
N PRO A 265 4.07 11.70 2.92
CA PRO A 265 4.26 10.31 2.47
C PRO A 265 3.40 9.32 3.27
N ARG A 266 3.23 9.55 4.58
CA ARG A 266 2.40 8.70 5.44
C ARG A 266 0.92 8.77 5.08
N ASN A 267 0.38 9.96 4.81
CA ASN A 267 -1.03 10.10 4.42
C ASN A 267 -1.27 9.54 3.02
N ARG A 268 -0.36 9.79 2.07
CA ARG A 268 -0.41 9.20 0.73
C ARG A 268 -0.35 7.68 0.76
N PHE A 269 0.46 7.10 1.63
CA PHE A 269 0.52 5.66 1.83
C PHE A 269 -0.85 5.11 2.29
N VAL A 270 -1.47 5.70 3.33
CA VAL A 270 -2.81 5.29 3.78
C VAL A 270 -3.83 5.48 2.66
N ALA A 271 -3.82 6.61 1.95
CA ALA A 271 -4.71 6.86 0.83
C ALA A 271 -4.57 5.80 -0.27
N SER A 272 -3.35 5.37 -0.61
CA SER A 272 -3.12 4.32 -1.61
C SER A 272 -3.77 2.98 -1.22
N VAL A 273 -3.81 2.66 0.08
CA VAL A 273 -4.48 1.47 0.59
C VAL A 273 -6.01 1.60 0.47
N LEU A 274 -6.55 2.80 0.77
CA LEU A 274 -7.98 3.08 0.61
C LEU A 274 -8.41 3.03 -0.87
N HIS A 275 -7.57 3.50 -1.80
CA HIS A 275 -7.82 3.38 -3.24
C HIS A 275 -7.99 1.92 -3.68
N ARG A 276 -7.16 1.02 -3.16
CA ARG A 276 -7.25 -0.43 -3.43
C ARG A 276 -8.54 -1.04 -2.88
N ALA A 277 -9.06 -0.48 -1.79
CA ALA A 277 -10.38 -0.85 -1.25
C ALA A 277 -11.56 -0.24 -2.04
N GLY A 278 -11.29 0.58 -3.05
CA GLY A 278 -12.31 1.21 -3.89
C GLY A 278 -12.90 2.50 -3.32
N LEU A 279 -12.24 3.10 -2.33
CA LEU A 279 -12.61 4.39 -1.74
C LEU A 279 -11.95 5.54 -2.49
N GLY A 280 -12.69 6.63 -2.71
CA GLY A 280 -12.11 7.90 -3.12
C GLY A 280 -11.39 8.56 -1.95
N THR A 281 -10.43 9.44 -2.23
CA THR A 281 -9.73 10.22 -1.21
C THR A 281 -9.55 11.67 -1.64
N LEU A 282 -9.62 12.58 -0.68
CA LEU A 282 -9.28 13.99 -0.86
C LEU A 282 -8.22 14.37 0.17
N LEU A 283 -6.98 14.57 -0.28
CA LEU A 283 -5.89 15.08 0.54
C LEU A 283 -5.85 16.60 0.38
N ILE A 284 -5.97 17.36 1.48
CA ILE A 284 -6.01 18.84 1.46
C ILE A 284 -4.93 19.45 2.33
N ASP A 285 -4.49 20.66 1.96
CA ASP A 285 -3.68 21.52 2.82
C ASP A 285 -4.62 22.40 3.65
N LEU A 286 -4.73 22.08 4.95
CA LEU A 286 -5.60 22.84 5.87
C LEU A 286 -5.10 24.27 6.14
N LEU A 287 -3.81 24.52 5.94
CA LEU A 287 -3.16 25.82 6.15
C LEU A 287 -2.34 26.19 4.92
N SER A 288 -2.14 27.49 4.69
CA SER A 288 -1.16 27.98 3.74
C SER A 288 0.26 27.88 4.32
N PRO A 289 1.32 27.93 3.50
CA PRO A 289 2.70 27.96 3.98
C PRO A 289 2.98 29.13 4.95
N GLU A 290 2.33 30.28 4.76
CA GLU A 290 2.46 31.44 5.63
C GLU A 290 1.78 31.21 6.99
N GLU A 291 0.60 30.57 6.99
CA GLU A 291 -0.15 30.25 8.20
C GLU A 291 0.52 29.16 9.04
N GLU A 292 1.25 28.24 8.40
CA GLU A 292 2.04 27.22 9.11
C GLU A 292 3.20 27.80 9.94
N LEU A 293 3.63 29.01 9.64
CA LEU A 293 4.66 29.70 10.42
C LEU A 293 4.13 30.23 11.75
N ASP A 294 2.81 30.44 11.86
CA ASP A 294 2.17 30.90 13.10
C ASP A 294 1.64 29.70 13.91
N ARG A 295 2.30 29.48 15.05
CA ARG A 295 1.97 28.40 15.96
C ARG A 295 0.54 28.49 16.51
N SER A 296 -0.02 29.70 16.66
CA SER A 296 -1.41 29.87 17.10
C SER A 296 -2.40 29.35 16.08
N THR A 297 -2.14 29.57 14.80
CA THR A 297 -2.94 29.09 13.67
C THR A 297 -2.86 27.57 13.51
N VAL A 298 -1.67 26.99 13.67
CA VAL A 298 -1.42 25.54 13.57
C VAL A 298 -2.24 24.74 14.59
N PHE A 299 -2.51 25.29 15.76
CA PHE A 299 -3.29 24.66 16.82
C PHE A 299 -4.73 25.20 16.94
N ASP A 300 -5.16 26.08 16.03
CA ASP A 300 -6.55 26.54 15.95
C ASP A 300 -7.45 25.46 15.34
N VAL A 301 -7.91 24.54 16.20
CA VAL A 301 -8.78 23.43 15.79
C VAL A 301 -10.09 23.92 15.17
N VAL A 302 -10.59 25.09 15.57
CA VAL A 302 -11.84 25.66 15.01
C VAL A 302 -11.62 26.10 13.57
N LEU A 303 -10.50 26.78 13.29
CA LEU A 303 -10.13 27.18 11.93
C LEU A 303 -9.96 25.94 11.03
N LEU A 304 -9.17 24.94 11.49
CA LEU A 304 -8.93 23.71 10.74
C LEU A 304 -10.25 22.94 10.47
N ALA A 305 -11.12 22.83 11.48
CA ALA A 305 -12.43 22.20 11.34
C ALA A 305 -13.35 22.92 10.35
N ASN A 306 -13.35 24.26 10.34
CA ASN A 306 -14.14 25.05 9.40
C ASN A 306 -13.68 24.83 7.94
N ARG A 307 -12.36 24.72 7.71
CA ARG A 307 -11.81 24.41 6.38
C ARG A 307 -12.15 22.99 5.93
N LEU A 308 -12.05 22.02 6.83
CA LEU A 308 -12.46 20.65 6.57
C LEU A 308 -13.97 20.56 6.25
N ALA A 309 -14.81 21.29 6.99
CA ALA A 309 -16.24 21.41 6.72
C ALA A 309 -16.53 22.05 5.35
N ALA A 310 -15.76 23.07 4.96
CA ALA A 310 -15.88 23.67 3.63
C ALA A 310 -15.50 22.70 2.52
N ALA A 311 -14.44 21.90 2.69
CA ALA A 311 -14.06 20.84 1.76
C ALA A 311 -15.16 19.77 1.62
N THR A 312 -15.82 19.41 2.71
CA THR A 312 -16.95 18.47 2.69
C THR A 312 -18.13 19.05 1.90
N ARG A 313 -18.51 20.30 2.16
CA ARG A 313 -19.59 20.95 1.40
C ARG A 313 -19.25 21.09 -0.09
N TRP A 314 -17.97 21.37 -0.38
CA TRP A 314 -17.48 21.43 -1.75
C TRP A 314 -17.65 20.07 -2.47
N LEU A 315 -17.27 18.94 -1.83
CA LEU A 315 -17.49 17.61 -2.37
C LEU A 315 -18.97 17.34 -2.66
N HIS A 316 -19.88 17.67 -1.74
CA HIS A 316 -21.32 17.49 -1.96
C HIS A 316 -21.88 18.37 -3.09
N ALA A 317 -21.21 19.45 -3.45
CA ALA A 317 -21.58 20.31 -4.56
C ALA A 317 -21.04 19.84 -5.93
N GLN A 318 -20.12 18.88 -5.98
CA GLN A 318 -19.58 18.35 -7.24
C GLN A 318 -20.47 17.22 -7.78
N PRO A 319 -20.74 17.15 -9.10
CA PRO A 319 -21.57 16.11 -9.69
C PRO A 319 -21.10 14.68 -9.36
N ASP A 320 -19.78 14.44 -9.42
CA ASP A 320 -19.19 13.13 -9.27
C ASP A 320 -19.12 12.62 -7.82
N THR A 321 -19.27 13.52 -6.84
CA THR A 321 -19.16 13.19 -5.41
C THR A 321 -20.38 13.57 -4.58
N SER A 322 -21.40 14.21 -5.19
CA SER A 322 -22.60 14.71 -4.50
C SER A 322 -23.37 13.63 -3.73
N THR A 323 -23.31 12.38 -4.18
CA THR A 323 -23.98 11.23 -3.53
C THR A 323 -23.06 10.35 -2.73
N CYS A 324 -21.75 10.69 -2.65
CA CYS A 324 -20.78 9.93 -1.92
C CYS A 324 -20.96 10.09 -0.41
N GLN A 325 -20.78 8.99 0.33
CA GLN A 325 -20.59 9.07 1.78
C GLN A 325 -19.24 9.68 2.09
N ILE A 326 -19.17 10.56 3.09
CA ILE A 326 -17.93 11.22 3.48
C ILE A 326 -17.41 10.63 4.78
N GLY A 327 -16.14 10.20 4.76
CA GLY A 327 -15.36 9.85 5.94
C GLY A 327 -14.25 10.85 6.20
N TYR A 328 -13.75 10.91 7.44
CA TYR A 328 -12.59 11.71 7.82
C TYR A 328 -11.44 10.84 8.30
N PHE A 329 -10.25 11.07 7.75
CA PHE A 329 -8.99 10.54 8.28
C PHE A 329 -8.16 11.70 8.84
N GLY A 330 -8.08 11.79 10.15
CA GLY A 330 -7.33 12.85 10.83
C GLY A 330 -6.04 12.35 11.47
N ALA A 331 -4.96 13.13 11.37
CA ALA A 331 -3.69 12.84 12.01
C ALA A 331 -3.32 13.92 13.02
N SER A 332 -2.92 13.53 14.25
CA SER A 332 -2.50 14.46 15.30
C SER A 332 -3.53 15.61 15.52
N THR A 333 -3.18 16.89 15.31
CA THR A 333 -4.10 18.05 15.37
C THR A 333 -5.22 17.95 14.33
N GLY A 334 -4.95 17.38 13.16
CA GLY A 334 -5.98 17.13 12.13
C GLY A 334 -7.07 16.16 12.59
N ALA A 335 -6.76 15.23 13.50
CA ALA A 335 -7.78 14.37 14.13
C ALA A 335 -8.73 15.16 15.02
N ALA A 336 -8.23 16.14 15.77
CA ALA A 336 -9.09 17.03 16.53
C ALA A 336 -10.01 17.87 15.63
N ALA A 337 -9.47 18.38 14.51
CA ALA A 337 -10.25 19.11 13.52
C ALA A 337 -11.36 18.23 12.89
N ALA A 338 -11.03 16.96 12.60
CA ALA A 338 -11.99 15.99 12.06
C ALA A 338 -13.15 15.71 13.06
N LEU A 339 -12.81 15.46 14.33
CA LEU A 339 -13.81 15.26 15.39
C LEU A 339 -14.65 16.51 15.64
N TRP A 340 -14.01 17.68 15.65
CA TRP A 340 -14.72 18.95 15.81
C TRP A 340 -15.69 19.18 14.65
N ALA A 341 -15.27 19.05 13.40
CA ALA A 341 -16.10 19.21 12.23
C ALA A 341 -17.28 18.21 12.23
N ALA A 342 -17.01 16.94 12.54
CA ALA A 342 -18.05 15.90 12.59
C ALA A 342 -19.06 16.09 13.71
N SER A 343 -18.83 16.98 14.68
CA SER A 343 -19.83 17.39 15.68
C SER A 343 -20.97 18.26 15.12
N ASP A 344 -20.82 18.73 13.87
CA ASP A 344 -21.87 19.40 13.11
C ASP A 344 -22.67 18.35 12.33
N PRO A 345 -23.94 18.06 12.72
CA PRO A 345 -24.72 17.01 12.07
C PRO A 345 -25.08 17.33 10.61
N THR A 346 -24.98 18.61 10.19
CA THR A 346 -25.29 19.02 8.81
C THR A 346 -24.25 18.52 7.81
N LEU A 347 -23.05 18.13 8.25
CA LEU A 347 -22.01 17.58 7.39
C LEU A 347 -22.20 16.09 7.08
N ALA A 348 -23.07 15.40 7.83
CA ALA A 348 -23.44 14.00 7.64
C ALA A 348 -22.20 13.08 7.48
N ILE A 349 -21.19 13.23 8.35
CA ILE A 349 -19.97 12.40 8.32
C ILE A 349 -20.33 10.97 8.72
N ALA A 350 -19.99 10.02 7.87
CA ALA A 350 -20.39 8.63 8.02
C ALA A 350 -19.38 7.77 8.79
N ALA A 351 -18.08 8.13 8.82
CA ALA A 351 -17.07 7.45 9.63
C ALA A 351 -15.85 8.35 9.88
N ILE A 352 -15.14 8.11 10.97
CA ILE A 352 -13.92 8.83 11.35
C ILE A 352 -12.82 7.85 11.72
N VAL A 353 -11.59 8.13 11.25
CA VAL A 353 -10.36 7.50 11.74
C VAL A 353 -9.43 8.59 12.27
N SER A 354 -9.00 8.45 13.50
CA SER A 354 -8.03 9.30 14.20
C SER A 354 -6.71 8.55 14.34
N ARG A 355 -5.64 9.01 13.69
CA ARG A 355 -4.30 8.42 13.78
C ARG A 355 -3.40 9.26 14.68
N GLY A 356 -2.96 8.72 15.83
CA GLY A 356 -2.13 9.44 16.79
C GLY A 356 -2.76 10.78 17.16
N GLY A 357 -4.09 10.78 17.28
CA GLY A 357 -4.88 12.01 17.41
C GLY A 357 -4.73 12.71 18.74
N ARG A 358 -5.00 14.02 18.73
CA ARG A 358 -5.12 14.90 19.90
C ARG A 358 -6.59 15.26 20.12
N PRO A 359 -7.45 14.24 20.48
CA PRO A 359 -8.88 14.46 20.65
C PRO A 359 -9.20 15.39 21.83
N ASP A 360 -8.27 15.54 22.77
CA ASP A 360 -8.35 16.50 23.87
C ASP A 360 -8.58 17.94 23.40
N LEU A 361 -8.02 18.33 22.23
CA LEU A 361 -8.24 19.64 21.64
C LEU A 361 -9.67 19.85 21.12
N ALA A 362 -10.45 18.76 20.97
CA ALA A 362 -11.86 18.80 20.60
C ALA A 362 -12.81 18.38 21.75
N ALA A 363 -12.32 18.26 22.99
CA ALA A 363 -13.03 17.66 24.14
C ALA A 363 -14.46 18.21 24.31
N SER A 364 -14.66 19.53 24.16
CA SER A 364 -15.97 20.19 24.32
C SER A 364 -17.00 19.78 23.27
N ARG A 365 -16.59 19.08 22.21
CA ARG A 365 -17.44 18.66 21.08
C ARG A 365 -17.62 17.15 20.97
N LEU A 366 -16.79 16.33 21.63
CA LEU A 366 -16.78 14.87 21.47
C LEU A 366 -18.16 14.23 21.75
N GLY A 367 -18.88 14.68 22.75
CA GLY A 367 -20.24 14.20 23.04
C GLY A 367 -21.29 14.47 21.98
N ARG A 368 -20.96 15.25 20.94
CA ARG A 368 -21.85 15.52 19.78
C ARG A 368 -21.45 14.73 18.53
N VAL A 369 -20.34 13.99 18.59
CA VAL A 369 -19.88 13.15 17.47
C VAL A 369 -20.69 11.85 17.48
N CYS A 370 -21.53 11.69 16.46
CA CYS A 370 -22.36 10.49 16.29
C CYS A 370 -21.74 9.49 15.29
N ALA A 371 -20.83 9.94 14.45
CA ALA A 371 -20.18 9.10 13.45
C ALA A 371 -19.35 7.98 14.12
N PRO A 372 -19.39 6.74 13.61
CA PRO A 372 -18.47 5.69 14.02
C PRO A 372 -17.02 6.16 13.96
N THR A 373 -16.29 6.03 15.07
CA THR A 373 -14.95 6.61 15.24
C THR A 373 -13.94 5.56 15.67
N LEU A 374 -12.87 5.38 14.89
CA LEU A 374 -11.71 4.56 15.24
C LEU A 374 -10.55 5.46 15.69
N LEU A 375 -10.07 5.23 16.91
CA LEU A 375 -8.91 5.88 17.49
C LEU A 375 -7.70 4.94 17.36
N ILE A 376 -6.74 5.25 16.51
CA ILE A 376 -5.52 4.44 16.32
C ILE A 376 -4.36 5.16 16.99
N VAL A 377 -3.71 4.52 17.96
CA VAL A 377 -2.64 5.11 18.75
C VAL A 377 -1.43 4.19 18.83
N GLY A 378 -0.22 4.76 18.76
CA GLY A 378 1.00 4.01 19.02
C GLY A 378 1.07 3.57 20.49
N GLY A 379 1.24 2.26 20.71
CA GLY A 379 1.21 1.70 22.07
C GLY A 379 2.35 2.17 22.98
N ALA A 380 3.44 2.68 22.40
CA ALA A 380 4.55 3.28 23.15
C ALA A 380 4.38 4.79 23.40
N ASP A 381 3.43 5.46 22.75
CA ASP A 381 3.08 6.87 23.04
C ASP A 381 2.06 6.95 24.17
N THR A 382 2.52 6.68 25.39
CA THR A 382 1.67 6.54 26.59
C THR A 382 0.81 7.75 26.85
N THR A 383 1.32 8.96 26.63
CA THR A 383 0.57 10.22 26.82
C THR A 383 -0.61 10.30 25.87
N VAL A 384 -0.39 9.98 24.58
CA VAL A 384 -1.47 10.02 23.58
C VAL A 384 -2.45 8.86 23.79
N VAL A 385 -2.00 7.72 24.30
CA VAL A 385 -2.88 6.61 24.69
C VAL A 385 -3.88 7.04 25.77
N GLU A 386 -3.42 7.74 26.81
CA GLU A 386 -4.29 8.25 27.89
C GLU A 386 -5.31 9.27 27.36
N LEU A 387 -4.87 10.25 26.57
CA LEU A 387 -5.76 11.24 25.94
C LEU A 387 -6.84 10.59 25.08
N ASN A 388 -6.50 9.53 24.34
CA ASN A 388 -7.47 8.82 23.50
C ASN A 388 -8.42 7.93 24.31
N ARG A 389 -7.99 7.35 25.44
CA ARG A 389 -8.88 6.62 26.38
C ARG A 389 -9.91 7.55 27.01
N GLU A 390 -9.49 8.74 27.44
CA GLU A 390 -10.41 9.74 27.97
C GLU A 390 -11.42 10.19 26.90
N ALA A 391 -10.95 10.47 25.70
CA ALA A 391 -11.81 10.84 24.58
C ALA A 391 -12.79 9.74 24.19
N GLN A 392 -12.37 8.47 24.24
CA GLN A 392 -13.23 7.32 23.99
C GLN A 392 -14.46 7.33 24.90
N GLY A 393 -14.28 7.65 26.18
CA GLY A 393 -15.38 7.76 27.15
C GLY A 393 -16.33 8.94 26.90
N LEU A 394 -15.90 9.96 26.14
CA LEU A 394 -16.70 11.14 25.80
C LEU A 394 -17.46 11.01 24.46
N LEU A 395 -17.04 10.09 23.60
CA LEU A 395 -17.70 9.83 22.33
C LEU A 395 -19.01 9.08 22.53
N HIS A 396 -20.13 9.59 22.00
CA HIS A 396 -21.44 8.97 22.10
C HIS A 396 -21.73 8.00 20.95
N GLY A 397 -21.11 8.17 19.78
CA GLY A 397 -21.24 7.25 18.65
C GLY A 397 -20.47 5.93 18.87
N PRO A 398 -20.69 4.92 18.02
CA PRO A 398 -19.86 3.71 18.01
C PRO A 398 -18.39 4.07 17.91
N ASN A 399 -17.54 3.56 18.81
CA ASN A 399 -16.14 3.90 18.80
C ASN A 399 -15.25 2.73 19.24
N GLU A 400 -14.03 2.73 18.76
CA GLU A 400 -13.01 1.73 19.07
C GLU A 400 -11.65 2.38 19.27
N LEU A 401 -10.84 1.86 20.19
CA LEU A 401 -9.46 2.25 20.41
C LEU A 401 -8.54 1.08 20.01
N ALA A 402 -7.77 1.27 18.96
CA ALA A 402 -6.79 0.32 18.47
C ALA A 402 -5.36 0.79 18.84
N LEU A 403 -4.65 -0.04 19.59
CA LEU A 403 -3.25 0.21 19.93
C LEU A 403 -2.33 -0.54 18.97
N VAL A 404 -1.39 0.17 18.34
CA VAL A 404 -0.33 -0.42 17.51
C VAL A 404 0.87 -0.73 18.40
N PRO A 405 1.15 -2.01 18.70
CA PRO A 405 2.18 -2.38 19.67
C PRO A 405 3.56 -1.84 19.30
N GLY A 406 4.27 -1.25 20.26
CA GLY A 406 5.64 -0.73 20.07
C GLY A 406 5.75 0.54 19.24
N ALA A 407 4.68 0.98 18.59
CA ALA A 407 4.70 2.20 17.78
C ALA A 407 4.67 3.47 18.63
N MET A 408 5.40 4.50 18.18
CA MET A 408 5.38 5.86 18.70
C MET A 408 4.38 6.73 17.91
N HIS A 409 4.39 8.04 18.17
CA HIS A 409 3.44 9.01 17.60
C HIS A 409 3.37 9.04 16.07
N LEU A 410 4.50 8.90 15.39
CA LEU A 410 4.61 9.02 13.94
C LEU A 410 4.44 7.68 13.19
N PHE A 411 4.41 6.56 13.91
CA PHE A 411 4.31 5.19 13.34
C PHE A 411 5.44 4.90 12.33
N GLU A 412 6.68 5.25 12.71
CA GLU A 412 7.87 5.05 11.87
C GLU A 412 8.51 3.67 12.08
N GLU A 413 8.07 2.94 13.09
CA GLU A 413 8.53 1.59 13.37
C GLU A 413 8.08 0.63 12.27
N PRO A 414 8.92 -0.37 11.93
CA PRO A 414 8.63 -1.31 10.85
C PRO A 414 7.25 -1.97 10.99
N GLY A 415 6.40 -1.82 9.96
CA GLY A 415 5.06 -2.38 9.92
C GLY A 415 3.99 -1.56 10.67
N ALA A 416 4.35 -0.56 11.45
CA ALA A 416 3.38 0.23 12.24
C ALA A 416 2.40 1.01 11.33
N LEU A 417 2.93 1.72 10.34
CA LEU A 417 2.10 2.46 9.39
C LEU A 417 1.24 1.53 8.51
N ALA A 418 1.75 0.35 8.17
CA ALA A 418 1.01 -0.68 7.47
C ALA A 418 -0.23 -1.12 8.28
N GLN A 419 -0.06 -1.35 9.57
CA GLN A 419 -1.17 -1.70 10.46
C GLN A 419 -2.20 -0.57 10.56
N VAL A 420 -1.76 0.68 10.66
CA VAL A 420 -2.66 1.86 10.61
C VAL A 420 -3.49 1.86 9.32
N ALA A 421 -2.86 1.65 8.18
CA ALA A 421 -3.53 1.70 6.88
C ALA A 421 -4.58 0.58 6.73
N LEU A 422 -4.27 -0.63 7.21
CA LEU A 422 -5.20 -1.76 7.21
C LEU A 422 -6.39 -1.52 8.13
N LEU A 423 -6.14 -1.07 9.37
CA LEU A 423 -7.21 -0.72 10.33
C LEU A 423 -8.14 0.36 9.77
N ALA A 424 -7.56 1.41 9.16
CA ALA A 424 -8.33 2.47 8.51
C ALA A 424 -9.15 1.95 7.33
N SER A 425 -8.55 1.09 6.49
CA SER A 425 -9.23 0.48 5.35
C SER A 425 -10.42 -0.38 5.78
N ASP A 426 -10.22 -1.25 6.78
CA ASP A 426 -11.28 -2.10 7.31
C ASP A 426 -12.44 -1.25 7.87
N TRP A 427 -12.11 -0.22 8.68
CA TRP A 427 -13.09 0.67 9.28
C TRP A 427 -13.92 1.42 8.23
N PHE A 428 -13.26 2.06 7.26
CA PHE A 428 -13.97 2.79 6.23
C PHE A 428 -14.76 1.87 5.28
N THR A 429 -14.24 0.69 4.95
CA THR A 429 -14.98 -0.28 4.14
C THR A 429 -16.26 -0.73 4.84
N GLN A 430 -16.16 -1.05 6.14
CA GLN A 430 -17.31 -1.46 6.93
C GLN A 430 -18.38 -0.37 7.01
N HIS A 431 -17.99 0.87 7.30
CA HIS A 431 -18.93 1.95 7.61
C HIS A 431 -19.33 2.80 6.38
N LEU A 432 -18.53 2.81 5.28
CA LEU A 432 -18.87 3.61 4.11
C LEU A 432 -19.36 2.77 2.93
N LEU A 433 -18.95 1.50 2.79
CA LEU A 433 -19.33 0.68 1.64
C LEU A 433 -20.45 -0.32 1.97
N HIS A 434 -20.45 -0.91 3.18
CA HIS A 434 -21.42 -1.95 3.57
C HIS A 434 -22.67 -1.41 4.28
N ALA A 435 -22.68 -0.17 4.72
CA ALA A 435 -23.84 0.43 5.42
C ALA A 435 -25.14 0.45 4.60
N ARG A 436 -25.12 0.28 3.27
CA ARG A 436 -26.30 0.26 2.39
C ARG A 436 -27.07 -1.05 2.36
N VAL A 437 -26.52 -2.17 2.85
CA VAL A 437 -27.18 -3.49 2.77
C VAL A 437 -28.18 -3.71 3.91
N GLY A 438 -28.09 -2.96 5.01
CA GLY A 438 -28.97 -3.08 6.18
C GLY A 438 -30.20 -2.18 6.20
N GLY A 439 -30.36 -1.22 5.27
CA GLY A 439 -31.37 -0.16 5.32
C GLY A 439 -32.68 -0.42 4.55
N SER A 440 -32.88 -1.55 3.89
CA SER A 440 -34.06 -1.79 3.03
C SER A 440 -35.09 -2.80 3.58
N ALA A 441 -35.07 -3.14 4.85
CA ALA A 441 -35.96 -4.17 5.40
C ALA A 441 -36.91 -3.68 6.53
N LEU A 442 -37.18 -2.38 6.67
CA LEU A 442 -38.11 -1.89 7.72
C LEU A 442 -39.00 -0.73 7.24
N VAL A 443 -39.70 -0.92 6.07
CA VAL A 443 -40.95 -0.18 5.78
C VAL A 443 -41.84 -1.10 4.98
N ALA A 444 -42.55 -2.02 5.65
CA ALA A 444 -43.83 -2.57 5.23
C ALA A 444 -44.40 -3.44 6.36
N ARG A 445 -45.06 -2.81 7.33
CA ARG A 445 -46.30 -3.32 7.97
C ARG A 445 -46.98 -2.19 8.72
#